data_9d383416bd509eb64f9bab2e557a6c76
#
_entry.id   9d383416bd509eb64f9bab2e557a6c76
#
_cell.length_a   1.000
_cell.length_b   1.000
_cell.length_c   1.000
_cell.angle_alpha   90.00
_cell.angle_beta   90.00
_cell.angle_gamma   90.00
#
_symmetry.space_group_name_H-M   'P 1'
#
loop_
_entity.id
_entity.type
_entity.pdbx_description
1 polymer ?
#
loop_
_entity_poly.entity_id
_entity_poly.type
_entity_poly.pdbx_seq_one_letter_code
_entity_poly.pdbx_strand_id
1 'polypeptide(L)'
;MKIIEVNKLSKEYKYKVKVIDQAYSCFDKYLKSSLFVLVHNDLHFDNIFINDGKIKIIDFERSMYSPADFELDILYRMIRKPWKFASEETEPYTSLEQYSNIMSYIEKYYPELVHIDNLYKRLAIYDMVYFLERYIDYPKHDELKEDVLAAAKIVIG
;
A
#
# COMPACT_ATOMS: atom_id res chain seq x y z
N MET A 1 14.37 2.17 1.37
CA MET A 1 13.93 0.93 0.68
C MET A 1 15.16 0.09 0.37
N LYS A 2 15.20 -1.16 0.79
CA LYS A 2 16.38 -2.03 0.63
C LYS A 2 16.39 -2.66 -0.76
N ILE A 3 16.82 -1.92 -1.76
CA ILE A 3 17.00 -2.37 -3.16
C ILE A 3 17.77 -3.71 -3.27
N ILE A 4 18.71 -3.93 -2.35
CA ILE A 4 19.53 -5.15 -2.29
C ILE A 4 18.71 -6.42 -2.00
N GLU A 5 17.61 -6.30 -1.23
CA GLU A 5 16.77 -7.45 -0.87
C GLU A 5 15.83 -7.85 -2.03
N VAL A 6 15.33 -6.88 -2.79
CA VAL A 6 14.56 -7.14 -4.01
C VAL A 6 15.40 -7.92 -5.03
N ASN A 7 16.67 -7.53 -5.21
CA ASN A 7 17.61 -8.24 -6.07
C ASN A 7 17.95 -9.66 -5.58
N LYS A 8 17.88 -9.92 -4.27
CA LYS A 8 18.12 -11.24 -3.71
C LYS A 8 16.95 -12.18 -3.97
N LEU A 9 15.71 -11.70 -3.80
CA LEU A 9 14.50 -12.45 -4.15
C LEU A 9 14.44 -12.76 -5.66
N SER A 10 14.86 -11.83 -6.50
CA SER A 10 14.89 -12.00 -7.95
C SER A 10 15.76 -13.19 -8.35
N LYS A 11 16.85 -13.48 -7.67
CA LYS A 11 17.75 -14.60 -7.99
C LYS A 11 17.20 -15.98 -7.58
N GLU A 12 16.36 -16.05 -6.57
CA GLU A 12 15.79 -17.31 -6.08
C GLU A 12 14.59 -17.81 -6.89
N TYR A 13 13.91 -16.95 -7.65
CA TYR A 13 12.66 -17.27 -8.36
C TYR A 13 12.72 -16.95 -9.85
N LYS A 14 13.49 -17.70 -10.60
CA LYS A 14 13.82 -17.50 -12.03
C LYS A 14 12.68 -17.14 -13.00
N TYR A 15 11.45 -17.51 -12.71
CA TYR A 15 10.34 -17.30 -13.65
C TYR A 15 9.52 -16.03 -13.36
N LYS A 16 9.31 -15.68 -12.09
CA LYS A 16 8.51 -14.53 -11.66
C LYS A 16 9.31 -13.22 -11.62
N VAL A 17 10.60 -13.32 -11.65
CA VAL A 17 11.61 -12.27 -11.55
C VAL A 17 11.47 -11.22 -12.65
N LYS A 18 11.26 -11.65 -13.90
CA LYS A 18 11.22 -10.73 -15.04
C LYS A 18 10.10 -9.68 -14.90
N VAL A 19 8.95 -10.09 -14.35
CA VAL A 19 7.82 -9.18 -14.12
C VAL A 19 8.14 -8.17 -13.00
N ILE A 20 8.77 -8.63 -11.92
CA ILE A 20 9.19 -7.78 -10.81
C ILE A 20 10.29 -6.80 -11.26
N ASP A 21 11.29 -7.25 -12.03
CA ASP A 21 12.36 -6.40 -12.56
C ASP A 21 11.81 -5.32 -13.51
N GLN A 22 10.84 -5.69 -14.36
CA GLN A 22 10.16 -4.74 -15.23
C GLN A 22 9.37 -3.70 -14.45
N ALA A 23 8.59 -4.10 -13.43
CA ALA A 23 7.86 -3.18 -12.57
C ALA A 23 8.83 -2.24 -11.84
N TYR A 24 9.94 -2.78 -11.32
CA TYR A 24 10.96 -2.00 -10.64
C TYR A 24 11.58 -0.92 -11.55
N SER A 25 11.83 -1.23 -12.82
CA SER A 25 12.34 -0.26 -13.79
C SER A 25 11.39 0.93 -14.05
N CYS A 26 10.12 0.78 -13.69
CA CYS A 26 9.10 1.84 -13.80
C CYS A 26 9.04 2.78 -12.59
N PHE A 27 9.71 2.48 -11.47
CA PHE A 27 9.60 3.26 -10.23
C PHE A 27 10.00 4.72 -10.43
N ASP A 28 11.14 4.98 -11.02
CA ASP A 28 11.61 6.36 -11.28
C ASP A 28 10.64 7.12 -12.18
N LYS A 29 10.03 6.45 -13.15
CA LYS A 29 9.05 7.05 -14.04
C LYS A 29 7.83 7.58 -13.28
N TYR A 30 7.32 6.84 -12.30
CA TYR A 30 6.08 7.17 -11.62
C TYR A 30 6.28 7.94 -10.31
N LEU A 31 7.45 7.85 -9.64
CA LEU A 31 7.70 8.46 -8.34
C LEU A 31 8.58 9.72 -8.40
N LYS A 32 9.25 10.00 -9.52
CA LYS A 32 10.27 11.04 -9.64
C LYS A 32 9.81 12.47 -9.27
N SER A 33 8.55 12.81 -9.50
CA SER A 33 8.01 14.16 -9.30
C SER A 33 7.17 14.31 -8.04
N SER A 34 7.31 13.42 -7.08
CA SER A 34 6.47 13.39 -5.89
C SER A 34 6.82 14.49 -4.90
N LEU A 35 5.81 15.13 -4.31
CA LEU A 35 5.98 15.97 -3.13
C LEU A 35 6.20 15.06 -1.92
N PHE A 36 7.36 15.19 -1.28
CA PHE A 36 7.68 14.46 -0.06
C PHE A 36 7.20 15.23 1.17
N VAL A 37 6.48 14.56 2.03
CA VAL A 37 5.93 15.06 3.29
C VAL A 37 6.14 14.04 4.41
N LEU A 38 5.90 14.43 5.65
CA LEU A 38 5.79 13.48 6.75
C LEU A 38 4.46 12.74 6.62
N VAL A 39 4.49 11.43 6.37
CA VAL A 39 3.32 10.55 6.33
C VAL A 39 3.26 9.71 7.60
N HIS A 40 2.07 9.33 8.03
CA HIS A 40 1.86 8.46 9.20
C HIS A 40 2.31 7.02 8.91
N ASN A 41 2.05 6.54 7.70
CA ASN A 41 2.45 5.21 7.20
C ASN A 41 1.80 4.01 7.92
N ASP A 42 0.79 4.25 8.76
CA ASP A 42 0.00 3.21 9.41
C ASP A 42 -1.40 3.75 9.79
N LEU A 43 -1.97 4.62 8.95
CA LEU A 43 -3.23 5.31 9.22
C LEU A 43 -4.43 4.41 8.92
N HIS A 44 -4.60 3.36 9.71
CA HIS A 44 -5.83 2.55 9.75
C HIS A 44 -6.78 3.05 10.85
N PHE A 45 -8.01 2.54 10.85
CA PHE A 45 -9.07 3.11 11.69
C PHE A 45 -8.81 2.96 13.20
N ASP A 46 -8.06 1.94 13.64
CA ASP A 46 -7.71 1.77 15.06
C ASP A 46 -6.74 2.85 15.57
N ASN A 47 -6.04 3.55 14.65
CA ASN A 47 -5.16 4.67 14.98
C ASN A 47 -5.88 6.03 14.92
N ILE A 48 -7.20 6.04 14.70
CA ILE A 48 -8.02 7.26 14.60
C ILE A 48 -9.10 7.24 15.67
N PHE A 49 -9.00 8.15 16.62
CA PHE A 49 -9.98 8.31 17.70
C PHE A 49 -10.83 9.56 17.49
N ILE A 50 -12.13 9.45 17.73
CA ILE A 50 -13.05 10.57 17.72
C ILE A 50 -13.61 10.73 19.12
N ASN A 51 -13.37 11.88 19.73
CA ASN A 51 -13.93 12.22 21.04
C ASN A 51 -14.40 13.68 21.03
N ASP A 52 -15.66 13.91 21.41
CA ASP A 52 -16.30 15.23 21.44
C ASP A 52 -16.12 16.04 20.14
N GLY A 53 -16.24 15.36 18.98
CA GLY A 53 -16.07 15.94 17.65
C GLY A 53 -14.61 16.29 17.29
N LYS A 54 -13.65 15.90 18.12
CA LYS A 54 -12.21 16.08 17.86
C LYS A 54 -11.60 14.77 17.41
N ILE A 55 -10.82 14.83 16.33
CA ILE A 55 -10.03 13.70 15.83
C ILE A 55 -8.67 13.71 16.51
N LYS A 56 -8.25 12.55 16.98
CA LYS A 56 -6.89 12.29 17.45
C LYS A 56 -6.33 11.12 16.65
N ILE A 57 -5.12 11.31 16.15
CA ILE A 57 -4.34 10.27 15.49
C ILE A 57 -3.26 9.85 16.47
N ILE A 58 -3.03 8.56 16.59
CA ILE A 58 -2.02 7.97 17.49
C ILE A 58 -1.12 7.03 16.71
N ASP A 59 -0.08 6.52 17.37
CA ASP A 59 0.85 5.53 16.84
C ASP A 59 1.67 5.99 15.63
N PHE A 60 2.45 7.04 15.85
CA PHE A 60 3.35 7.63 14.84
C PHE A 60 4.69 6.89 14.70
N GLU A 61 4.84 5.70 15.29
CA GLU A 61 6.13 4.99 15.28
C GLU A 61 6.63 4.61 13.88
N ARG A 62 5.71 4.46 12.91
CA ARG A 62 6.01 4.15 11.52
C ARG A 62 6.11 5.38 10.62
N SER A 63 5.95 6.58 11.17
CA SER A 63 5.98 7.81 10.39
C SER A 63 7.31 8.01 9.68
N MET A 64 7.24 8.44 8.44
CA MET A 64 8.41 8.61 7.59
C MET A 64 8.24 9.72 6.57
N TYR A 65 9.34 10.21 6.02
CA TYR A 65 9.31 11.12 4.88
C TYR A 65 9.10 10.32 3.60
N SER A 66 7.97 10.55 2.94
CA SER A 66 7.54 9.80 1.75
C SER A 66 6.69 10.68 0.82
N PRO A 67 6.42 10.27 -0.42
CA PRO A 67 5.41 10.92 -1.24
C PRO A 67 4.08 11.03 -0.51
N ALA A 68 3.37 12.15 -0.66
CA ALA A 68 2.12 12.40 0.07
C ALA A 68 1.05 11.32 -0.16
N ASP A 69 0.96 10.78 -1.37
CA ASP A 69 0.04 9.71 -1.74
C ASP A 69 0.41 8.33 -1.14
N PHE A 70 1.59 8.21 -0.53
CA PHE A 70 1.95 7.01 0.23
C PHE A 70 1.03 6.78 1.43
N GLU A 71 0.42 7.85 1.98
CA GLU A 71 -0.60 7.74 3.03
C GLU A 71 -1.84 6.96 2.59
N LEU A 72 -2.12 6.92 1.28
CA LEU A 72 -3.24 6.14 0.74
C LEU A 72 -2.96 4.64 0.64
N ASP A 73 -1.72 4.19 0.80
CA ASP A 73 -1.31 2.81 0.59
C ASP A 73 -2.07 1.84 1.51
N ILE A 74 -2.10 2.11 2.81
CA ILE A 74 -2.82 1.27 3.75
C ILE A 74 -4.34 1.29 3.50
N LEU A 75 -4.92 2.45 3.23
CA LEU A 75 -6.35 2.58 2.91
C LEU A 75 -6.71 1.83 1.63
N TYR A 76 -5.84 1.88 0.63
CA TYR A 76 -6.02 1.15 -0.63
C TYR A 76 -6.01 -0.37 -0.43
N ARG A 77 -5.17 -0.89 0.48
CA ARG A 77 -5.20 -2.31 0.88
C ARG A 77 -6.47 -2.65 1.67
N MET A 78 -6.88 -1.80 2.61
CA MET A 78 -8.12 -1.98 3.38
C MET A 78 -9.37 -2.05 2.50
N ILE A 79 -9.46 -1.20 1.47
CA ILE A 79 -10.59 -1.22 0.53
C ILE A 79 -10.68 -2.54 -0.23
N ARG A 80 -9.54 -3.16 -0.59
CA ARG A 80 -9.49 -4.39 -1.39
C ARG A 80 -9.59 -5.67 -0.58
N LYS A 81 -9.08 -5.66 0.65
CA LYS A 81 -9.02 -6.83 1.54
C LYS A 81 -9.36 -6.43 2.98
N PRO A 82 -10.56 -5.85 3.25
CA PRO A 82 -10.88 -5.28 4.56
C PRO A 82 -10.81 -6.29 5.69
N TRP A 83 -11.11 -7.56 5.44
CA TRP A 83 -11.01 -8.63 6.44
C TRP A 83 -9.58 -8.83 6.97
N LYS A 84 -8.53 -8.46 6.22
CA LYS A 84 -7.14 -8.53 6.71
C LYS A 84 -6.77 -7.44 7.73
N PHE A 85 -7.66 -6.46 7.91
CA PHE A 85 -7.50 -5.35 8.85
C PHE A 85 -8.57 -5.36 9.95
N ALA A 86 -9.43 -6.37 9.97
CA ALA A 86 -10.42 -6.60 10.99
C ALA A 86 -9.83 -7.44 12.13
N SER A 87 -10.35 -7.25 13.36
CA SER A 87 -10.05 -8.16 14.47
C SER A 87 -10.70 -9.53 14.22
N GLU A 88 -10.23 -10.58 14.89
CA GLU A 88 -10.82 -11.93 14.80
C GLU A 88 -12.34 -11.92 15.09
N GLU A 89 -12.79 -11.02 15.96
CA GLU A 89 -14.22 -10.89 16.31
C GLU A 89 -15.03 -10.24 15.19
N THR A 90 -14.44 -9.30 14.44
CA THR A 90 -15.14 -8.49 13.42
C THR A 90 -14.93 -9.01 12.00
N GLU A 91 -13.90 -9.81 11.75
CA GLU A 91 -13.59 -10.36 10.43
C GLU A 91 -14.81 -11.04 9.76
N PRO A 92 -15.61 -11.90 10.45
CA PRO A 92 -16.75 -12.56 9.84
C PRO A 92 -17.85 -11.60 9.34
N TYR A 93 -17.88 -10.39 9.85
CA TYR A 93 -18.86 -9.35 9.52
C TYR A 93 -18.31 -8.26 8.61
N THR A 94 -17.04 -8.34 8.26
CA THR A 94 -16.36 -7.33 7.44
C THR A 94 -16.58 -7.61 5.96
N SER A 95 -17.05 -6.62 5.20
CA SER A 95 -17.35 -6.74 3.77
C SER A 95 -16.72 -5.62 2.95
N LEU A 96 -16.54 -5.87 1.65
CA LEU A 96 -16.05 -4.87 0.69
C LEU A 96 -16.97 -3.63 0.61
N GLU A 97 -18.27 -3.81 0.77
CA GLU A 97 -19.26 -2.73 0.66
C GLU A 97 -19.04 -1.64 1.72
N GLN A 98 -18.67 -2.04 2.95
CA GLN A 98 -18.42 -1.11 4.06
C GLN A 98 -17.25 -0.15 3.77
N TYR A 99 -16.30 -0.55 2.90
CA TYR A 99 -15.12 0.21 2.57
C TYR A 99 -15.18 0.87 1.18
N SER A 100 -16.23 0.58 0.39
CA SER A 100 -16.32 0.98 -1.03
C SER A 100 -16.29 2.50 -1.25
N ASN A 101 -16.75 3.28 -0.27
CA ASN A 101 -16.86 4.73 -0.38
C ASN A 101 -15.63 5.52 0.10
N ILE A 102 -14.60 4.86 0.65
CA ILE A 102 -13.44 5.55 1.24
C ILE A 102 -12.76 6.46 0.20
N MET A 103 -12.46 5.94 -1.00
CA MET A 103 -11.79 6.76 -2.03
C MET A 103 -12.64 7.94 -2.48
N SER A 104 -13.96 7.80 -2.56
CA SER A 104 -14.85 8.92 -2.93
C SER A 104 -14.91 10.00 -1.85
N TYR A 105 -14.80 9.63 -0.57
CA TYR A 105 -14.66 10.60 0.51
C TYR A 105 -13.32 11.33 0.45
N ILE A 106 -12.22 10.61 0.18
CA ILE A 106 -10.91 11.24 0.02
C ILE A 106 -10.93 12.20 -1.17
N GLU A 107 -11.47 11.79 -2.31
CA GLU A 107 -11.61 12.65 -3.49
C GLU A 107 -12.44 13.91 -3.19
N LYS A 108 -13.49 13.78 -2.42
CA LYS A 108 -14.36 14.92 -2.05
C LYS A 108 -13.66 15.94 -1.13
N TYR A 109 -12.86 15.48 -0.18
CA TYR A 109 -12.31 16.33 0.88
C TYR A 109 -10.82 16.64 0.72
N TYR A 110 -10.07 15.82 -0.03
CA TYR A 110 -8.65 15.92 -0.28
C TYR A 110 -8.32 15.53 -1.73
N PRO A 111 -8.90 16.20 -2.74
CA PRO A 111 -8.73 15.85 -4.15
C PRO A 111 -7.28 15.84 -4.59
N GLU A 112 -6.42 16.67 -3.98
CA GLU A 112 -4.99 16.72 -4.26
C GLU A 112 -4.23 15.42 -3.97
N LEU A 113 -4.78 14.53 -3.12
CA LEU A 113 -4.19 13.22 -2.85
C LEU A 113 -4.56 12.16 -3.91
N VAL A 114 -5.67 12.37 -4.63
CA VAL A 114 -6.17 11.39 -5.61
C VAL A 114 -6.02 11.85 -7.04
N HIS A 115 -5.94 13.17 -7.29
CA HIS A 115 -5.72 13.72 -8.62
C HIS A 115 -4.21 13.79 -8.97
N ILE A 116 -3.51 12.69 -8.69
CA ILE A 116 -2.09 12.52 -8.99
C ILE A 116 -1.95 11.63 -10.23
N ASP A 117 -1.10 12.03 -11.16
CA ASP A 117 -0.83 11.26 -12.37
C ASP A 117 -0.38 9.84 -12.02
N ASN A 118 -1.04 8.88 -12.66
CA ASN A 118 -0.75 7.46 -12.46
C ASN A 118 -0.93 6.94 -11.02
N LEU A 119 -1.83 7.54 -10.23
CA LEU A 119 -2.05 7.18 -8.82
C LEU A 119 -2.11 5.66 -8.61
N TYR A 120 -2.93 4.93 -9.38
CA TYR A 120 -3.07 3.46 -9.19
C TYR A 120 -1.79 2.69 -9.48
N LYS A 121 -0.93 3.16 -10.39
CA LYS A 121 0.39 2.57 -10.61
C LYS A 121 1.35 2.86 -9.45
N ARG A 122 1.25 4.05 -8.88
CA ARG A 122 2.01 4.44 -7.69
C ARG A 122 1.61 3.61 -6.48
N LEU A 123 0.32 3.48 -6.22
CA LEU A 123 -0.21 2.60 -5.16
C LEU A 123 0.20 1.14 -5.38
N ALA A 124 0.20 0.66 -6.62
CA ALA A 124 0.68 -0.68 -6.93
C ALA A 124 2.19 -0.85 -6.68
N ILE A 125 3.01 0.21 -6.87
CA ILE A 125 4.43 0.20 -6.48
C ILE A 125 4.55 0.04 -4.97
N TYR A 126 3.78 0.80 -4.18
CA TYR A 126 3.79 0.72 -2.72
C TYR A 126 3.36 -0.67 -2.23
N ASP A 127 2.26 -1.19 -2.78
CA ASP A 127 1.80 -2.57 -2.53
C ASP A 127 2.89 -3.61 -2.85
N MET A 128 3.55 -3.49 -4.00
CA MET A 128 4.59 -4.43 -4.39
C MET A 128 5.74 -4.44 -3.38
N VAL A 129 6.16 -3.27 -2.90
CA VAL A 129 7.20 -3.14 -1.88
C VAL A 129 6.74 -3.76 -0.57
N TYR A 130 5.53 -3.43 -0.11
CA TYR A 130 4.95 -3.98 1.11
C TYR A 130 4.87 -5.52 1.08
N PHE A 131 4.32 -6.10 0.01
CA PHE A 131 4.20 -7.55 -0.09
C PHE A 131 5.54 -8.25 -0.26
N LEU A 132 6.53 -7.61 -0.90
CA LEU A 132 7.90 -8.13 -0.95
C LEU A 132 8.55 -8.18 0.44
N GLU A 133 8.42 -7.12 1.23
CA GLU A 133 8.94 -7.10 2.60
C GLU A 133 8.26 -8.18 3.46
N ARG A 134 6.93 -8.29 3.38
CA ARG A 134 6.18 -9.35 4.08
C ARG A 134 6.58 -10.74 3.62
N TYR A 135 6.83 -10.94 2.33
CA TYR A 135 7.27 -12.24 1.82
C TYR A 135 8.67 -12.62 2.30
N ILE A 136 9.58 -11.64 2.48
CA ILE A 136 10.90 -11.88 3.08
C ILE A 136 10.75 -12.38 4.51
N ASP A 137 9.86 -11.74 5.29
CA ASP A 137 9.62 -12.11 6.70
C ASP A 137 8.88 -13.45 6.84
N TYR A 138 7.99 -13.75 5.88
CA TYR A 138 7.10 -14.91 5.90
C TYR A 138 7.14 -15.70 4.57
N PRO A 139 8.28 -16.33 4.22
CA PRO A 139 8.49 -16.93 2.88
C PRO A 139 7.62 -18.17 2.59
N LYS A 140 6.91 -18.69 3.59
CA LYS A 140 6.01 -19.85 3.42
C LYS A 140 4.58 -19.47 2.99
N HIS A 141 4.27 -18.17 2.93
CA HIS A 141 2.96 -17.67 2.52
C HIS A 141 2.91 -17.43 1.02
N ASP A 142 2.47 -18.42 0.25
CA ASP A 142 2.42 -18.34 -1.22
C ASP A 142 1.49 -17.24 -1.72
N GLU A 143 0.46 -16.87 -0.96
CA GLU A 143 -0.44 -15.75 -1.29
C GLU A 143 0.31 -14.41 -1.44
N LEU A 144 1.38 -14.18 -0.66
CA LEU A 144 2.19 -12.97 -0.75
C LEU A 144 2.91 -12.87 -2.09
N LYS A 145 3.32 -13.99 -2.68
CA LYS A 145 3.91 -14.02 -4.02
C LYS A 145 2.92 -13.59 -5.10
N GLU A 146 1.68 -14.07 -4.99
CA GLU A 146 0.62 -13.70 -5.93
C GLU A 146 0.26 -12.22 -5.80
N ASP A 147 0.23 -11.67 -4.57
CA ASP A 147 0.01 -10.25 -4.32
C ASP A 147 1.13 -9.38 -4.93
N VAL A 148 2.41 -9.78 -4.78
CA VAL A 148 3.55 -9.11 -5.43
C VAL A 148 3.39 -9.09 -6.95
N LEU A 149 3.04 -10.25 -7.54
CA LEU A 149 2.89 -10.36 -8.99
C LEU A 149 1.69 -9.58 -9.52
N ALA A 150 0.59 -9.56 -8.78
CA ALA A 150 -0.59 -8.77 -9.12
C ALA A 150 -0.25 -7.27 -9.14
N ALA A 151 0.42 -6.78 -8.10
CA ALA A 151 0.88 -5.40 -8.03
C ALA A 151 1.86 -5.06 -9.16
N ALA A 152 2.85 -5.92 -9.41
CA ALA A 152 3.82 -5.72 -10.49
C ALA A 152 3.17 -5.63 -11.88
N LYS A 153 2.15 -6.44 -12.16
CA LYS A 153 1.39 -6.38 -13.42
C LYS A 153 0.68 -5.04 -13.61
N ILE A 154 0.10 -4.47 -12.54
CA ILE A 154 -0.53 -3.14 -12.60
C ILE A 154 0.51 -2.05 -12.94
N VAL A 155 1.71 -2.13 -12.37
CA VAL A 155 2.79 -1.16 -12.63
C VAL A 155 3.22 -1.19 -14.09
N ILE A 156 3.35 -2.37 -14.67
CA ILE A 156 3.79 -2.55 -16.06
C ILE A 156 2.70 -2.07 -17.04
N GLY A 157 1.43 -2.33 -16.75
CA GLY A 157 0.26 -1.98 -17.59
C GLY A 157 -0.13 -3.11 -18.47
#